data_81e9c14af3af432bc477c86e1fe54cf2
#
_entry.id   81e9c14af3af432bc477c86e1fe54cf2
#
_cell.length_a   1.000
_cell.length_b   1.000
_cell.length_c   1.000
_cell.angle_alpha   90.00
_cell.angle_beta   90.00
_cell.angle_gamma   90.00
#
_symmetry.space_group_name_H-M   'P 1'
#
loop_
_entity.id
_entity.type
_entity.pdbx_description
1 polymer ?
#
loop_
_entity_poly.entity_id
_entity_poly.type
_entity_poly.pdbx_seq_one_letter_code
_entity_poly.pdbx_strand_id
1 'polypeptide(L)'
;YIQTITDKFDALQKQVVAKTSVELTINGADGKRAVRNAETNLGDLCADAYRILLGADIAFVNGGGVRDNIKVGDITYGDIIKVHPFGNEACLVEVTGQQIKDALELGSAAYPGESGGFLQVSGLTYTINADIPSSVVKNDKSEFVKVDGAYRVSDIMVGGQPLDVNKTYTLASHNYMLKDAGDGYTMFGTKNVKLLKDGVMIDNQVLINYIVNNLGGVVGEQYAAPQGRITIKTAASDVPTNESDKVIAGRDTTVTEGDTYTVVAGDCLWNIAYKLYGTGTLYTKLAEANKLADPYIIYIGQILTVPAK
;
A
#
# COMPACT_ATOMS: atom_id res chain seq x y z
N TYR A 1 35.59 -0.32 26.82
CA TYR A 1 34.88 0.67 25.97
C TYR A 1 34.02 -0.01 24.92
N ILE A 2 34.53 -0.92 24.10
CA ILE A 2 33.74 -1.68 23.09
C ILE A 2 32.63 -2.46 23.77
N GLN A 3 32.90 -3.24 24.81
CA GLN A 3 31.91 -4.01 25.54
C GLN A 3 30.76 -3.13 26.07
N THR A 4 31.07 -1.96 26.61
CA THR A 4 30.08 -1.02 27.13
C THR A 4 29.16 -0.46 26.03
N ILE A 5 29.67 -0.28 24.82
CA ILE A 5 28.87 0.15 23.66
C ILE A 5 27.96 -1.01 23.22
N THR A 6 28.50 -2.24 23.13
CA THR A 6 27.73 -3.43 22.78
C THR A 6 26.60 -3.67 23.77
N ASP A 7 26.89 -3.61 25.08
CA ASP A 7 25.88 -3.80 26.14
C ASP A 7 24.74 -2.78 26.06
N LYS A 8 25.07 -1.51 25.76
CA LYS A 8 24.05 -0.44 25.57
C LYS A 8 23.22 -0.66 24.32
N PHE A 9 23.83 -1.11 23.24
CA PHE A 9 23.12 -1.40 21.98
C PHE A 9 22.20 -2.61 22.18
N ASP A 10 22.66 -3.67 22.82
CA ASP A 10 21.86 -4.85 23.14
C ASP A 10 20.66 -4.52 24.04
N ALA A 11 20.86 -3.63 25.01
CA ALA A 11 19.79 -3.15 25.87
C ALA A 11 18.74 -2.34 25.07
N LEU A 12 19.20 -1.47 24.16
CA LEU A 12 18.33 -0.69 23.29
C LEU A 12 17.50 -1.58 22.37
N GLN A 13 18.13 -2.59 21.75
CA GLN A 13 17.43 -3.53 20.88
C GLN A 13 16.29 -4.29 21.58
N LYS A 14 16.45 -4.58 22.89
CA LYS A 14 15.46 -5.29 23.71
C LYS A 14 14.34 -4.37 24.23
N GLN A 15 14.45 -3.07 24.03
CA GLN A 15 13.43 -2.13 24.50
C GLN A 15 12.12 -2.37 23.74
N VAL A 16 11.05 -2.66 24.46
CA VAL A 16 9.70 -2.77 23.91
C VAL A 16 9.21 -1.37 23.55
N VAL A 17 8.83 -1.17 22.29
CA VAL A 17 8.35 0.10 21.74
C VAL A 17 6.86 0.10 21.44
N ALA A 18 6.28 -1.09 21.20
CA ALA A 18 4.86 -1.27 20.87
C ALA A 18 4.44 -2.73 21.08
N LYS A 19 3.21 -3.06 20.67
CA LYS A 19 2.67 -4.43 20.65
C LYS A 19 1.93 -4.71 19.36
N THR A 20 1.75 -6.01 19.05
CA THR A 20 0.85 -6.43 17.98
C THR A 20 0.01 -7.63 18.44
N SER A 21 -1.30 -7.60 18.12
CA SER A 21 -2.21 -8.73 18.33
C SER A 21 -2.25 -9.68 17.14
N VAL A 22 -1.64 -9.30 16.02
CA VAL A 22 -1.62 -10.06 14.76
C VAL A 22 -0.19 -10.29 14.30
N GLU A 23 0.07 -11.36 13.55
CA GLU A 23 1.37 -11.55 12.91
C GLU A 23 1.50 -10.56 11.73
N LEU A 24 2.62 -9.82 11.71
CA LEU A 24 2.97 -8.92 10.63
C LEU A 24 4.04 -9.57 9.77
N THR A 25 3.70 -9.90 8.54
CA THR A 25 4.54 -10.79 7.72
C THR A 25 4.86 -10.21 6.36
N ILE A 26 6.06 -10.57 5.85
CA ILE A 26 6.48 -10.35 4.47
C ILE A 26 6.14 -11.54 3.57
N ASN A 27 5.51 -12.59 4.13
CA ASN A 27 5.23 -13.84 3.43
C ASN A 27 3.76 -13.91 3.00
N GLY A 28 3.50 -14.68 1.95
CA GLY A 28 2.15 -15.05 1.53
C GLY A 28 1.59 -16.22 2.35
N ALA A 29 0.37 -16.61 2.03
CA ALA A 29 -0.32 -17.72 2.69
C ALA A 29 0.41 -19.09 2.53
N ASP A 30 1.25 -19.22 1.51
CA ASP A 30 2.10 -20.41 1.28
C ASP A 30 3.39 -20.40 2.11
N GLY A 31 3.60 -19.39 2.95
CA GLY A 31 4.79 -19.20 3.78
C GLY A 31 6.02 -18.69 3.02
N LYS A 32 5.92 -18.45 1.72
CA LYS A 32 7.03 -17.89 0.93
C LYS A 32 6.98 -16.38 0.93
N ARG A 33 8.15 -15.77 0.72
CA ARG A 33 8.25 -14.32 0.64
C ARG A 33 7.37 -13.76 -0.48
N ALA A 34 6.43 -12.88 -0.13
CA ALA A 34 5.48 -12.26 -1.05
C ALA A 34 5.69 -10.74 -1.19
N VAL A 35 6.28 -10.07 -0.23
CA VAL A 35 6.46 -8.61 -0.22
C VAL A 35 7.15 -8.04 -1.46
N ARG A 36 7.78 -8.90 -2.28
CA ARG A 36 8.48 -8.54 -3.52
C ARG A 36 7.72 -8.86 -4.81
N ASN A 37 6.51 -9.39 -4.70
CA ASN A 37 5.64 -9.69 -5.86
C ASN A 37 4.15 -9.65 -5.53
N ALA A 38 3.77 -9.44 -4.27
CA ALA A 38 2.38 -9.31 -3.85
C ALA A 38 2.27 -8.36 -2.64
N GLU A 39 1.05 -7.99 -2.32
CA GLU A 39 0.71 -7.22 -1.12
C GLU A 39 0.94 -8.05 0.14
N THR A 40 1.42 -7.41 1.20
CA THR A 40 1.56 -8.02 2.52
C THR A 40 1.07 -7.06 3.61
N ASN A 41 0.54 -7.60 4.70
CA ASN A 41 0.04 -6.77 5.80
C ASN A 41 1.12 -5.91 6.46
N LEU A 42 2.36 -6.40 6.55
CA LEU A 42 3.48 -5.60 7.03
C LEU A 42 3.89 -4.52 6.02
N GLY A 43 3.80 -4.82 4.72
CA GLY A 43 4.00 -3.83 3.65
C GLY A 43 2.97 -2.70 3.73
N ASP A 44 1.70 -3.04 3.98
CA ASP A 44 0.61 -2.08 4.18
C ASP A 44 0.87 -1.19 5.38
N LEU A 45 1.24 -1.78 6.52
CA LEU A 45 1.58 -1.04 7.75
C LEU A 45 2.73 -0.06 7.50
N CYS A 46 3.79 -0.50 6.82
CA CYS A 46 4.94 0.35 6.49
C CYS A 46 4.53 1.51 5.57
N ALA A 47 3.74 1.24 4.52
CA ALA A 47 3.30 2.28 3.59
C ALA A 47 2.34 3.28 4.27
N ASP A 48 1.43 2.82 5.13
CA ASP A 48 0.56 3.70 5.93
C ASP A 48 1.37 4.60 6.85
N ALA A 49 2.42 4.08 7.48
CA ALA A 49 3.28 4.86 8.35
C ALA A 49 3.88 6.08 7.61
N TYR A 50 4.42 5.89 6.41
CA TYR A 50 4.93 6.99 5.59
C TYR A 50 3.82 7.97 5.20
N ARG A 51 2.71 7.47 4.67
CA ARG A 51 1.62 8.32 4.19
C ARG A 51 1.04 9.19 5.30
N ILE A 52 0.69 8.58 6.41
CA ILE A 52 0.01 9.25 7.52
C ILE A 52 0.91 10.27 8.21
N LEU A 53 2.17 9.87 8.53
CA LEU A 53 3.08 10.76 9.25
C LEU A 53 3.55 11.96 8.42
N LEU A 54 3.67 11.80 7.10
CA LEU A 54 4.09 12.91 6.24
C LEU A 54 2.91 13.71 5.71
N GLY A 55 1.67 13.23 5.86
CA GLY A 55 0.45 13.88 5.38
C GLY A 55 0.35 13.86 3.86
N ALA A 56 0.66 12.72 3.24
CA ALA A 56 0.67 12.56 1.79
C ALA A 56 -0.65 11.99 1.25
N ASP A 57 -0.94 12.23 -0.03
CA ASP A 57 -2.04 11.57 -0.74
C ASP A 57 -1.78 10.07 -0.86
N ILE A 58 -0.53 9.72 -1.21
CA ILE A 58 -0.08 8.34 -1.40
C ILE A 58 1.28 8.08 -0.76
N ALA A 59 1.60 6.81 -0.50
CA ALA A 59 2.95 6.41 -0.15
C ALA A 59 3.35 5.13 -0.86
N PHE A 60 4.67 5.01 -1.13
CA PHE A 60 5.32 3.82 -1.66
C PHE A 60 6.41 3.34 -0.70
N VAL A 61 6.49 2.02 -0.52
CA VAL A 61 7.62 1.37 0.13
C VAL A 61 8.04 0.20 -0.76
N ASN A 62 9.30 0.14 -1.15
CA ASN A 62 9.79 -0.97 -1.96
C ASN A 62 9.88 -2.27 -1.14
N GLY A 63 9.45 -3.39 -1.72
CA GLY A 63 9.46 -4.69 -1.05
C GLY A 63 10.85 -5.14 -0.61
N GLY A 64 11.90 -4.64 -1.27
CA GLY A 64 13.29 -4.83 -0.86
C GLY A 64 13.66 -4.10 0.43
N GLY A 65 12.91 -3.07 0.81
CA GLY A 65 13.10 -2.29 2.04
C GLY A 65 12.44 -2.89 3.28
N VAL A 66 11.53 -3.88 3.12
CA VAL A 66 10.84 -4.58 4.22
C VAL A 66 11.45 -5.98 4.37
N ARG A 67 12.21 -6.22 5.45
CA ARG A 67 13.20 -7.30 5.49
C ARG A 67 12.89 -8.48 6.41
N ASP A 68 12.05 -8.31 7.41
CA ASP A 68 11.74 -9.34 8.42
C ASP A 68 10.29 -9.25 8.87
N ASN A 69 9.80 -10.31 9.51
CA ASN A 69 8.47 -10.40 10.10
C ASN A 69 8.48 -9.88 11.53
N ILE A 70 7.30 -9.49 12.04
CA ILE A 70 7.06 -9.20 13.45
C ILE A 70 6.02 -10.19 13.98
N LYS A 71 6.38 -10.95 15.01
CA LYS A 71 5.50 -11.93 15.65
C LYS A 71 4.49 -11.25 16.59
N VAL A 72 3.38 -11.94 16.85
CA VAL A 72 2.40 -11.52 17.86
C VAL A 72 3.07 -11.35 19.23
N GLY A 73 2.73 -10.26 19.92
CA GLY A 73 3.25 -9.92 21.23
C GLY A 73 3.94 -8.56 21.30
N ASP A 74 4.97 -8.45 22.10
CA ASP A 74 5.77 -7.24 22.24
C ASP A 74 6.61 -7.00 20.97
N ILE A 75 6.60 -5.74 20.51
CA ILE A 75 7.46 -5.28 19.43
C ILE A 75 8.64 -4.56 20.05
N THR A 76 9.83 -5.06 19.82
CA THR A 76 11.06 -4.43 20.31
C THR A 76 11.65 -3.46 19.27
N TYR A 77 12.50 -2.54 19.73
CA TYR A 77 13.27 -1.68 18.83
C TYR A 77 14.10 -2.50 17.83
N GLY A 78 14.65 -3.64 18.30
CA GLY A 78 15.40 -4.57 17.45
C GLY A 78 14.55 -5.20 16.35
N ASP A 79 13.28 -5.50 16.60
CA ASP A 79 12.38 -6.03 15.56
C ASP A 79 12.11 -4.98 14.48
N ILE A 80 11.90 -3.73 14.86
CA ILE A 80 11.74 -2.64 13.90
C ILE A 80 13.00 -2.41 13.05
N ILE A 81 14.20 -2.48 13.67
CA ILE A 81 15.47 -2.39 12.92
C ILE A 81 15.62 -3.54 11.91
N LYS A 82 15.18 -4.77 12.26
CA LYS A 82 15.20 -5.89 11.31
C LYS A 82 14.25 -5.67 10.13
N VAL A 83 13.09 -5.03 10.35
CA VAL A 83 12.17 -4.65 9.28
C VAL A 83 12.79 -3.61 8.37
N HIS A 84 13.35 -2.53 8.93
CA HIS A 84 13.98 -1.42 8.22
C HIS A 84 15.45 -1.22 8.62
N PRO A 85 16.39 -2.04 8.09
CA PRO A 85 17.78 -2.00 8.53
C PRO A 85 18.65 -0.93 7.85
N PHE A 86 18.14 -0.22 6.85
CA PHE A 86 18.96 0.62 5.98
C PHE A 86 19.18 2.04 6.51
N GLY A 87 18.32 2.52 7.42
CA GLY A 87 18.39 3.87 7.95
C GLY A 87 18.09 4.94 6.90
N ASN A 88 17.20 4.63 5.94
CA ASN A 88 16.74 5.61 4.95
C ASN A 88 15.96 6.74 5.62
N GLU A 89 16.01 7.93 5.03
CA GLU A 89 15.30 9.09 5.54
C GLU A 89 13.97 9.33 4.81
N ALA A 90 12.91 9.58 5.56
CA ALA A 90 11.59 9.86 5.00
C ALA A 90 11.55 11.21 4.28
N CYS A 91 10.98 11.21 3.10
CA CYS A 91 10.82 12.37 2.21
C CYS A 91 9.38 12.47 1.70
N LEU A 92 8.95 13.70 1.41
CA LEU A 92 7.70 14.02 0.74
C LEU A 92 7.99 14.79 -0.53
N VAL A 93 7.44 14.33 -1.64
CA VAL A 93 7.59 14.96 -2.96
C VAL A 93 6.24 15.21 -3.62
N GLU A 94 6.24 16.08 -4.61
CA GLU A 94 5.14 16.27 -5.55
C GLU A 94 5.48 15.54 -6.86
N VAL A 95 4.54 14.72 -7.33
CA VAL A 95 4.65 13.90 -8.54
C VAL A 95 3.40 14.00 -9.39
N THR A 96 3.51 13.77 -10.69
CA THR A 96 2.37 13.68 -11.60
C THR A 96 1.72 12.29 -11.53
N GLY A 97 0.44 12.19 -11.89
CA GLY A 97 -0.22 10.89 -12.01
C GLY A 97 0.46 9.97 -13.05
N GLN A 98 1.08 10.55 -14.10
CA GLN A 98 1.87 9.76 -15.05
C GLN A 98 3.07 9.10 -14.37
N GLN A 99 3.82 9.83 -13.53
CA GLN A 99 4.94 9.27 -12.77
C GLN A 99 4.49 8.16 -11.81
N ILE A 100 3.32 8.31 -11.19
CA ILE A 100 2.72 7.25 -10.35
C ILE A 100 2.44 6.00 -11.18
N LYS A 101 1.77 6.15 -12.34
CA LYS A 101 1.45 5.04 -13.24
C LYS A 101 2.70 4.32 -13.74
N ASP A 102 3.72 5.06 -14.14
CA ASP A 102 5.00 4.51 -14.60
C ASP A 102 5.73 3.77 -13.47
N ALA A 103 5.67 4.30 -12.24
CA ALA A 103 6.25 3.65 -11.07
C ALA A 103 5.57 2.32 -10.75
N LEU A 104 4.23 2.27 -10.76
CA LEU A 104 3.48 1.03 -10.54
C LEU A 104 3.79 -0.01 -11.64
N GLU A 105 3.94 0.43 -12.89
CA GLU A 105 4.30 -0.44 -14.01
C GLU A 105 5.71 -1.01 -13.84
N LEU A 106 6.70 -0.16 -13.48
CA LEU A 106 8.07 -0.60 -13.20
C LEU A 106 8.12 -1.59 -12.03
N GLY A 107 7.41 -1.28 -10.92
CA GLY A 107 7.36 -2.14 -9.73
C GLY A 107 6.79 -3.52 -10.02
N SER A 108 5.82 -3.58 -10.95
CA SER A 108 5.14 -4.81 -11.35
C SER A 108 5.85 -5.57 -12.47
N ALA A 109 6.90 -5.01 -13.08
CA ALA A 109 7.50 -5.52 -14.32
C ALA A 109 8.02 -6.95 -14.20
N ALA A 110 8.52 -7.36 -13.04
CA ALA A 110 9.06 -8.70 -12.80
C ALA A 110 8.00 -9.76 -12.50
N TYR A 111 6.76 -9.34 -12.18
CA TYR A 111 5.70 -10.28 -11.79
C TYR A 111 5.49 -11.38 -12.86
N PRO A 112 5.38 -12.70 -12.50
CA PRO A 112 5.23 -13.26 -11.14
C PRO A 112 6.55 -13.43 -10.35
N GLY A 113 7.70 -13.12 -10.94
CA GLY A 113 9.00 -13.14 -10.27
C GLY A 113 9.09 -12.05 -9.18
N GLU A 114 10.05 -12.22 -8.28
CA GLU A 114 10.35 -11.25 -7.22
C GLU A 114 11.16 -10.06 -7.74
N SER A 115 10.86 -8.87 -7.22
CA SER A 115 11.66 -7.66 -7.42
C SER A 115 11.80 -6.89 -6.11
N GLY A 116 13.02 -6.44 -5.77
CA GLY A 116 13.23 -5.51 -4.65
C GLY A 116 12.45 -4.22 -4.81
N GLY A 117 12.25 -3.78 -6.06
CA GLY A 117 11.49 -2.60 -6.40
C GLY A 117 9.96 -2.78 -6.41
N PHE A 118 9.40 -3.97 -6.16
CA PHE A 118 7.95 -4.13 -6.05
C PHE A 118 7.40 -3.19 -4.98
N LEU A 119 6.31 -2.47 -5.28
CA LEU A 119 5.79 -1.43 -4.41
C LEU A 119 4.69 -1.95 -3.50
N GLN A 120 4.89 -1.79 -2.19
CA GLN A 120 3.83 -1.78 -1.20
C GLN A 120 3.26 -0.36 -1.14
N VAL A 121 1.94 -0.21 -1.11
CA VAL A 121 1.29 1.09 -1.37
C VAL A 121 0.33 1.51 -0.27
N SER A 122 0.15 2.82 -0.11
CA SER A 122 -0.89 3.40 0.74
C SER A 122 -1.55 4.60 0.04
N GLY A 123 -2.85 4.80 0.29
CA GLY A 123 -3.63 5.88 -0.31
C GLY A 123 -4.05 5.62 -1.76
N LEU A 124 -3.66 4.47 -2.33
CA LEU A 124 -4.10 4.04 -3.65
C LEU A 124 -4.38 2.52 -3.70
N THR A 125 -5.15 2.11 -4.70
CA THR A 125 -5.32 0.71 -5.10
C THR A 125 -5.04 0.57 -6.59
N TYR A 126 -4.61 -0.63 -7.03
CA TYR A 126 -4.41 -0.91 -8.44
C TYR A 126 -4.48 -2.40 -8.75
N THR A 127 -4.62 -2.71 -10.04
CA THR A 127 -4.65 -4.08 -10.57
C THR A 127 -3.39 -4.36 -11.37
N ILE A 128 -2.78 -5.52 -11.18
CA ILE A 128 -1.74 -6.10 -12.03
C ILE A 128 -2.41 -7.16 -12.92
N ASN A 129 -2.45 -6.95 -14.22
CA ASN A 129 -2.91 -7.94 -15.19
C ASN A 129 -1.73 -8.87 -15.53
N ALA A 130 -1.69 -10.02 -14.90
CA ALA A 130 -0.54 -10.94 -14.97
C ALA A 130 -0.30 -11.51 -16.38
N ASP A 131 -1.35 -11.59 -17.20
CA ASP A 131 -1.27 -12.10 -18.58
C ASP A 131 -0.76 -11.05 -19.59
N ILE A 132 -0.66 -9.78 -19.18
CA ILE A 132 -0.04 -8.74 -20.01
C ILE A 132 1.47 -8.75 -19.76
N PRO A 133 2.30 -9.03 -20.77
CA PRO A 133 3.76 -8.92 -20.62
C PRO A 133 4.18 -7.50 -20.24
N SER A 134 5.25 -7.35 -19.46
CA SER A 134 5.80 -6.04 -19.16
C SER A 134 6.32 -5.35 -20.42
N SER A 135 5.90 -4.10 -20.61
CA SER A 135 6.38 -3.20 -21.69
C SER A 135 7.42 -2.20 -21.18
N VAL A 136 7.96 -2.41 -19.98
CA VAL A 136 8.98 -1.54 -19.39
C VAL A 136 10.30 -1.69 -20.13
N VAL A 137 10.80 -0.57 -20.64
CA VAL A 137 12.14 -0.47 -21.23
C VAL A 137 13.10 0.07 -20.17
N LYS A 138 14.22 -0.63 -19.98
CA LYS A 138 15.29 -0.26 -19.06
C LYS A 138 16.59 -0.01 -19.83
N ASN A 139 17.44 0.85 -19.31
CA ASN A 139 18.80 1.05 -19.83
C ASN A 139 19.76 -0.05 -19.32
N ASP A 140 21.03 0.06 -19.73
CA ASP A 140 22.10 -0.90 -19.36
C ASP A 140 22.37 -0.97 -17.84
N LYS A 141 21.89 0.04 -17.08
CA LYS A 141 21.97 0.06 -15.61
C LYS A 141 20.73 -0.49 -14.93
N SER A 142 19.80 -1.07 -15.70
CA SER A 142 18.49 -1.55 -15.22
C SER A 142 17.58 -0.42 -14.71
N GLU A 143 17.81 0.82 -15.11
CA GLU A 143 17.01 1.98 -14.78
C GLU A 143 15.85 2.14 -15.78
N PHE A 144 14.70 2.61 -15.32
CA PHE A 144 13.52 2.87 -16.15
C PHE A 144 13.83 3.94 -17.21
N VAL A 145 13.38 3.68 -18.44
CA VAL A 145 13.46 4.63 -19.56
C VAL A 145 12.05 5.06 -19.98
N LYS A 146 11.17 4.11 -20.26
CA LYS A 146 9.78 4.33 -20.70
C LYS A 146 8.97 3.04 -20.59
N VAL A 147 7.68 3.17 -20.78
CA VAL A 147 6.80 2.05 -21.16
C VAL A 147 6.61 2.10 -22.69
N ASP A 148 6.89 1.00 -23.39
CA ASP A 148 6.83 0.90 -24.85
C ASP A 148 5.81 -0.16 -25.28
N GLY A 149 4.56 0.07 -24.94
CA GLY A 149 3.44 -0.83 -25.21
C GLY A 149 2.31 -0.69 -24.21
N ALA A 150 1.55 -1.78 -24.01
CA ALA A 150 0.46 -1.81 -23.07
C ALA A 150 0.98 -1.83 -21.63
N TYR A 151 0.34 -1.06 -20.77
CA TYR A 151 0.55 -1.16 -19.32
C TYR A 151 -0.13 -2.44 -18.80
N ARG A 152 0.55 -3.16 -17.92
CA ARG A 152 -0.06 -4.27 -17.18
C ARG A 152 -0.79 -3.80 -15.94
N VAL A 153 -0.50 -2.59 -15.45
CA VAL A 153 -1.23 -1.98 -14.34
C VAL A 153 -2.49 -1.27 -14.85
N SER A 154 -3.60 -1.49 -14.18
CA SER A 154 -4.90 -0.88 -14.49
C SER A 154 -5.68 -0.56 -13.21
N ASP A 155 -6.85 0.04 -13.35
CA ASP A 155 -7.79 0.33 -12.27
C ASP A 155 -7.12 1.08 -11.10
N ILE A 156 -6.22 2.01 -11.42
CA ILE A 156 -5.48 2.76 -10.42
C ILE A 156 -6.43 3.81 -9.82
N MET A 157 -6.66 3.70 -8.51
CA MET A 157 -7.51 4.61 -7.75
C MET A 157 -6.69 5.30 -6.67
N VAL A 158 -6.80 6.61 -6.55
CA VAL A 158 -6.16 7.41 -5.48
C VAL A 158 -7.24 8.10 -4.66
N GLY A 159 -7.26 7.83 -3.35
CA GLY A 159 -8.32 8.35 -2.48
C GLY A 159 -9.72 7.94 -2.94
N GLY A 160 -9.88 6.76 -3.55
CA GLY A 160 -11.14 6.26 -4.09
C GLY A 160 -11.58 6.89 -5.42
N GLN A 161 -10.74 7.72 -6.07
CA GLN A 161 -10.99 8.29 -7.39
C GLN A 161 -10.03 7.71 -8.42
N PRO A 162 -10.45 7.55 -9.69
CA PRO A 162 -9.54 7.17 -10.77
C PRO A 162 -8.33 8.11 -10.83
N LEU A 163 -7.14 7.52 -11.03
CA LEU A 163 -5.91 8.29 -11.20
C LEU A 163 -6.03 9.22 -12.42
N ASP A 164 -5.88 10.52 -12.20
CA ASP A 164 -5.69 11.49 -13.29
C ASP A 164 -4.19 11.64 -13.57
N VAL A 165 -3.74 11.19 -14.73
CA VAL A 165 -2.32 11.22 -15.12
C VAL A 165 -1.75 12.63 -15.22
N ASN A 166 -2.60 13.64 -15.41
CA ASN A 166 -2.20 15.05 -15.55
C ASN A 166 -2.25 15.83 -14.21
N LYS A 167 -2.88 15.24 -13.20
CA LYS A 167 -2.94 15.85 -11.87
C LYS A 167 -1.64 15.61 -11.11
N THR A 168 -1.33 16.54 -10.19
CA THR A 168 -0.22 16.39 -9.24
C THR A 168 -0.73 15.83 -7.92
N TYR A 169 0.06 14.94 -7.34
CA TYR A 169 -0.18 14.26 -6.06
C TYR A 169 1.03 14.40 -5.17
N THR A 170 0.83 14.36 -3.86
CA THR A 170 1.91 14.24 -2.89
C THR A 170 2.23 12.77 -2.63
N LEU A 171 3.53 12.42 -2.73
CA LEU A 171 4.04 11.06 -2.53
C LEU A 171 5.03 11.05 -1.38
N ALA A 172 4.78 10.20 -0.38
CA ALA A 172 5.70 9.90 0.70
C ALA A 172 6.46 8.60 0.44
N SER A 173 7.74 8.61 0.70
CA SER A 173 8.63 7.44 0.73
C SER A 173 9.96 7.83 1.36
N HIS A 174 11.01 7.05 1.14
CA HIS A 174 12.37 7.34 1.60
C HIS A 174 13.27 7.90 0.50
N ASN A 175 14.37 8.54 0.93
CA ASN A 175 15.36 9.19 0.07
C ASN A 175 15.93 8.28 -1.02
N TYR A 176 16.24 7.01 -0.69
CA TYR A 176 16.75 6.04 -1.66
C TYR A 176 15.85 5.95 -2.91
N MET A 177 14.52 5.92 -2.74
CA MET A 177 13.58 5.86 -3.86
C MET A 177 13.32 7.23 -4.49
N LEU A 178 13.04 8.26 -3.68
CA LEU A 178 12.54 9.54 -4.19
C LEU A 178 13.62 10.51 -4.61
N LYS A 179 14.82 10.44 -3.99
CA LYS A 179 15.93 11.34 -4.28
C LYS A 179 17.00 10.69 -5.17
N ASP A 180 17.29 9.41 -4.90
CA ASP A 180 18.40 8.71 -5.54
C ASP A 180 17.94 7.80 -6.69
N ALA A 181 16.62 7.77 -6.98
CA ALA A 181 16.00 6.92 -7.99
C ALA A 181 16.36 5.43 -7.83
N GLY A 182 16.48 4.97 -6.58
CA GLY A 182 16.82 3.59 -6.24
C GLY A 182 15.86 2.58 -6.87
N ASP A 183 16.30 1.36 -7.02
CA ASP A 183 15.58 0.28 -7.74
C ASP A 183 15.22 0.66 -9.20
N GLY A 184 15.88 1.69 -9.76
CA GLY A 184 15.69 2.13 -11.14
C GLY A 184 14.50 3.08 -11.36
N TYR A 185 13.93 3.66 -10.32
CA TYR A 185 12.79 4.59 -10.37
C TYR A 185 13.19 5.99 -10.87
N THR A 186 13.74 6.08 -12.07
CA THR A 186 14.26 7.34 -12.67
C THR A 186 13.18 8.40 -12.89
N MET A 187 11.88 8.03 -12.93
CA MET A 187 10.80 9.01 -12.94
C MET A 187 10.76 9.84 -11.66
N PHE A 188 11.36 9.35 -10.57
CA PHE A 188 11.64 10.09 -9.34
C PHE A 188 13.07 10.70 -9.42
N GLY A 189 13.69 10.95 -8.30
CA GLY A 189 14.99 11.63 -8.24
C GLY A 189 14.85 13.15 -8.20
N THR A 190 15.81 13.82 -7.60
CA THR A 190 15.76 15.25 -7.28
C THR A 190 15.58 16.18 -8.49
N LYS A 191 15.87 15.69 -9.69
CA LYS A 191 15.71 16.45 -10.95
C LYS A 191 14.30 16.34 -11.53
N ASN A 192 13.54 15.31 -11.15
CA ASN A 192 12.27 14.95 -11.78
C ASN A 192 11.07 15.16 -10.85
N VAL A 193 11.31 15.41 -9.56
CA VAL A 193 10.26 15.65 -8.57
C VAL A 193 10.50 16.96 -7.81
N LYS A 194 9.44 17.55 -7.30
CA LYS A 194 9.54 18.69 -6.40
C LYS A 194 9.56 18.21 -4.96
N LEU A 195 10.68 18.39 -4.27
CA LEU A 195 10.85 18.02 -2.88
C LEU A 195 10.07 18.99 -1.99
N LEU A 196 9.17 18.45 -1.16
CA LEU A 196 8.34 19.22 -0.22
C LEU A 196 8.85 19.11 1.22
N LYS A 197 9.29 17.89 1.63
CA LYS A 197 9.94 17.64 2.93
C LYS A 197 11.11 16.68 2.72
N ASP A 198 12.22 16.93 3.38
CA ASP A 198 13.45 16.15 3.28
C ASP A 198 13.97 15.75 4.64
N GLY A 199 14.49 14.52 4.78
CA GLY A 199 15.14 14.04 5.98
C GLY A 199 14.30 14.15 7.25
N VAL A 200 12.98 13.91 7.14
CA VAL A 200 12.04 14.15 8.25
C VAL A 200 12.37 13.27 9.45
N MET A 201 12.63 11.99 9.21
CA MET A 201 13.06 10.99 10.19
C MET A 201 13.52 9.73 9.48
N ILE A 202 14.28 8.87 10.17
CA ILE A 202 14.71 7.59 9.62
C ILE A 202 13.56 6.57 9.58
N ASP A 203 13.63 5.63 8.65
CA ASP A 203 12.57 4.67 8.31
C ASP A 203 12.05 3.85 9.52
N ASN A 204 12.94 3.38 10.39
CA ASN A 204 12.54 2.67 11.59
C ASN A 204 11.76 3.58 12.57
N GLN A 205 12.11 4.85 12.68
CA GLN A 205 11.39 5.81 13.52
C GLN A 205 10.03 6.18 12.91
N VAL A 206 9.89 6.19 11.58
CA VAL A 206 8.60 6.34 10.89
C VAL A 206 7.63 5.28 11.37
N LEU A 207 8.05 4.00 11.34
CA LEU A 207 7.20 2.89 11.74
C LEU A 207 6.85 2.95 13.23
N ILE A 208 7.84 3.21 14.11
CA ILE A 208 7.60 3.34 15.56
C ILE A 208 6.59 4.46 15.84
N ASN A 209 6.82 5.65 15.30
CA ASN A 209 5.97 6.81 15.54
C ASN A 209 4.54 6.59 15.07
N TYR A 210 4.37 5.93 13.93
CA TYR A 210 3.04 5.57 13.44
C TYR A 210 2.32 4.63 14.40
N ILE A 211 2.96 3.55 14.84
CA ILE A 211 2.35 2.59 15.76
C ILE A 211 2.02 3.27 17.09
N VAL A 212 2.95 4.04 17.65
CA VAL A 212 2.76 4.66 18.97
C VAL A 212 1.72 5.77 18.93
N ASN A 213 1.83 6.71 17.98
CA ASN A 213 1.05 7.94 17.98
C ASN A 213 -0.29 7.82 17.28
N ASN A 214 -0.39 6.98 16.21
CA ASN A 214 -1.61 6.83 15.41
C ASN A 214 -2.40 5.57 15.74
N LEU A 215 -1.72 4.48 16.16
CA LEU A 215 -2.38 3.24 16.54
C LEU A 215 -2.47 3.03 18.07
N GLY A 216 -2.05 4.01 18.88
CA GLY A 216 -2.08 3.93 20.34
C GLY A 216 -1.14 2.87 20.93
N GLY A 217 -0.07 2.53 20.23
CA GLY A 217 0.96 1.58 20.67
C GLY A 217 0.64 0.11 20.40
N VAL A 218 -0.48 -0.19 19.74
CA VAL A 218 -0.90 -1.57 19.42
C VAL A 218 -1.33 -1.70 17.97
N VAL A 219 -0.67 -2.59 17.23
CA VAL A 219 -1.14 -3.01 15.91
C VAL A 219 -2.21 -4.09 16.11
N GLY A 220 -3.42 -3.82 15.63
CA GLY A 220 -4.60 -4.67 15.84
C GLY A 220 -5.06 -5.39 14.57
N GLU A 221 -6.29 -5.90 14.63
CA GLU A 221 -6.96 -6.69 13.59
C GLU A 221 -7.04 -5.99 12.22
N GLN A 222 -6.95 -4.65 12.18
CA GLN A 222 -6.91 -3.91 10.92
C GLN A 222 -5.73 -4.30 10.02
N TYR A 223 -4.69 -4.95 10.59
CA TYR A 223 -3.54 -5.49 9.85
C TYR A 223 -3.44 -7.02 9.95
N ALA A 224 -4.53 -7.74 10.25
CA ALA A 224 -4.53 -9.21 10.30
C ALA A 224 -4.27 -9.86 8.92
N ALA A 225 -4.61 -9.15 7.84
CA ALA A 225 -4.42 -9.58 6.47
C ALA A 225 -4.03 -8.39 5.58
N PRO A 226 -3.52 -8.63 4.34
CA PRO A 226 -3.38 -7.60 3.32
C PRO A 226 -4.69 -6.84 3.09
N GLN A 227 -4.60 -5.54 2.82
CA GLN A 227 -5.76 -4.64 2.73
C GLN A 227 -6.50 -4.69 1.39
N GLY A 228 -6.03 -5.50 0.43
CA GLY A 228 -6.60 -5.59 -0.91
C GLY A 228 -6.30 -4.38 -1.80
N ARG A 229 -5.17 -3.73 -1.56
CA ARG A 229 -4.72 -2.57 -2.35
C ARG A 229 -4.14 -2.96 -3.69
N ILE A 230 -3.61 -4.18 -3.79
CA ILE A 230 -2.97 -4.74 -4.97
C ILE A 230 -3.73 -5.98 -5.42
N THR A 231 -4.50 -5.84 -6.50
CA THR A 231 -5.23 -6.96 -7.09
C THR A 231 -4.41 -7.58 -8.21
N ILE A 232 -4.29 -8.90 -8.23
CA ILE A 232 -3.64 -9.62 -9.32
C ILE A 232 -4.71 -10.36 -10.12
N LYS A 233 -4.86 -9.99 -11.40
CA LYS A 233 -5.78 -10.64 -12.34
C LYS A 233 -5.02 -11.55 -13.29
N THR A 234 -5.58 -12.74 -13.53
CA THR A 234 -5.19 -13.67 -14.61
C THR A 234 -6.42 -14.04 -15.40
N ALA A 235 -6.30 -14.49 -16.64
CA ALA A 235 -7.42 -14.99 -17.45
C ALA A 235 -8.18 -16.13 -16.73
N ALA A 236 -7.51 -16.89 -15.87
CA ALA A 236 -8.13 -17.91 -15.02
C ALA A 236 -8.93 -17.30 -13.85
N SER A 237 -8.66 -16.06 -13.43
CA SER A 237 -9.43 -15.38 -12.39
C SER A 237 -10.74 -14.78 -12.89
N ASP A 238 -10.88 -14.64 -14.20
CA ASP A 238 -12.13 -14.19 -14.84
C ASP A 238 -13.15 -15.32 -15.02
N VAL A 239 -12.79 -16.56 -14.69
CA VAL A 239 -13.74 -17.67 -14.61
C VAL A 239 -14.44 -17.58 -13.24
N PRO A 240 -15.75 -17.30 -13.17
CA PRO A 240 -16.47 -17.22 -11.91
C PRO A 240 -16.34 -18.55 -11.15
N THR A 241 -15.57 -18.56 -10.06
CA THR A 241 -15.31 -19.78 -9.25
C THR A 241 -16.37 -20.04 -8.17
N ASN A 242 -17.38 -19.16 -8.04
CA ASN A 242 -18.47 -19.34 -7.10
C ASN A 242 -19.85 -19.06 -7.72
N GLU A 243 -20.82 -19.89 -7.40
CA GLU A 243 -22.24 -19.67 -7.76
C GLU A 243 -22.81 -18.35 -7.22
N SER A 244 -22.20 -17.76 -6.18
CA SER A 244 -22.53 -16.43 -5.66
C SER A 244 -22.23 -15.29 -6.63
N ASP A 245 -21.22 -15.42 -7.51
CA ASP A 245 -20.89 -14.38 -8.49
C ASP A 245 -21.84 -14.37 -9.70
N LYS A 246 -22.50 -15.50 -9.98
CA LYS A 246 -23.59 -15.58 -10.96
C LYS A 246 -24.84 -14.82 -10.56
N VAL A 247 -25.01 -14.55 -9.27
CA VAL A 247 -26.21 -13.85 -8.74
C VAL A 247 -26.09 -12.33 -8.91
N ILE A 248 -24.88 -11.78 -9.11
CA ILE A 248 -24.65 -10.32 -9.21
C ILE A 248 -24.90 -9.76 -10.61
N ALA A 249 -24.81 -10.59 -11.66
CA ALA A 249 -25.02 -10.16 -13.06
C ALA A 249 -26.49 -9.95 -13.46
N GLY A 250 -27.46 -10.19 -12.57
CA GLY A 250 -28.89 -10.16 -12.91
C GLY A 250 -29.81 -9.56 -11.85
N ARG A 251 -29.32 -8.82 -10.86
CA ARG A 251 -30.18 -8.19 -9.86
C ARG A 251 -30.55 -6.77 -10.26
N ASP A 252 -31.85 -6.59 -10.45
CA ASP A 252 -32.56 -5.34 -10.27
C ASP A 252 -32.41 -4.97 -8.78
N THR A 253 -31.35 -4.18 -8.46
CA THR A 253 -31.00 -3.83 -7.09
C THR A 253 -31.82 -2.62 -6.66
N THR A 254 -33.02 -2.85 -6.18
CA THR A 254 -33.69 -1.92 -5.28
C THR A 254 -32.93 -1.96 -3.95
N VAL A 255 -31.92 -1.10 -3.82
CA VAL A 255 -31.24 -0.87 -2.54
C VAL A 255 -32.24 -0.18 -1.62
N THR A 256 -32.63 -0.84 -0.54
CA THR A 256 -33.57 -0.32 0.44
C THR A 256 -32.79 0.49 1.48
N GLU A 257 -33.29 1.66 1.84
CA GLU A 257 -32.73 2.47 2.91
C GLU A 257 -32.66 1.67 4.22
N GLY A 258 -31.48 1.62 4.86
CA GLY A 258 -31.27 0.86 6.08
C GLY A 258 -30.61 -0.51 5.89
N ASP A 259 -30.37 -0.95 4.65
CA ASP A 259 -29.56 -2.14 4.40
C ASP A 259 -28.14 -1.93 4.93
N THR A 260 -27.43 -3.00 5.20
CA THR A 260 -26.03 -2.96 5.63
C THR A 260 -25.15 -3.69 4.64
N TYR A 261 -23.92 -3.22 4.49
CA TYR A 261 -22.87 -3.86 3.70
C TYR A 261 -21.66 -4.16 4.57
N THR A 262 -21.20 -5.40 4.59
CA THR A 262 -19.97 -5.76 5.29
C THR A 262 -18.80 -5.63 4.32
N VAL A 263 -17.84 -4.78 4.66
CA VAL A 263 -16.64 -4.55 3.86
C VAL A 263 -15.81 -5.84 3.77
N VAL A 264 -15.43 -6.20 2.55
CA VAL A 264 -14.59 -7.37 2.27
C VAL A 264 -13.26 -6.96 1.66
N ALA A 265 -12.31 -7.89 1.59
CA ALA A 265 -11.02 -7.63 0.97
C ALA A 265 -11.15 -7.10 -0.47
N GLY A 266 -10.41 -6.05 -0.80
CA GLY A 266 -10.48 -5.38 -2.11
C GLY A 266 -11.57 -4.31 -2.25
N ASP A 267 -12.38 -4.09 -1.21
CA ASP A 267 -13.38 -3.03 -1.24
C ASP A 267 -12.76 -1.64 -1.02
N CYS A 268 -13.26 -0.68 -1.78
CA CYS A 268 -13.19 0.74 -1.47
C CYS A 268 -14.61 1.33 -1.60
N LEU A 269 -14.87 2.49 -1.03
CA LEU A 269 -16.23 3.07 -1.07
C LEU A 269 -16.76 3.25 -2.49
N TRP A 270 -15.90 3.54 -3.47
CA TRP A 270 -16.28 3.61 -4.86
C TRP A 270 -16.78 2.28 -5.41
N ASN A 271 -16.03 1.18 -5.16
CA ASN A 271 -16.41 -0.16 -5.61
C ASN A 271 -17.69 -0.63 -4.91
N ILE A 272 -17.83 -0.35 -3.61
CA ILE A 272 -19.05 -0.65 -2.85
C ILE A 272 -20.23 0.15 -3.42
N ALA A 273 -20.07 1.44 -3.67
CA ALA A 273 -21.12 2.26 -4.28
C ALA A 273 -21.49 1.74 -5.68
N TYR A 274 -20.51 1.30 -6.47
CA TYR A 274 -20.77 0.69 -7.76
C TYR A 274 -21.57 -0.62 -7.65
N LYS A 275 -21.20 -1.49 -6.69
CA LYS A 275 -21.93 -2.74 -6.40
C LYS A 275 -23.36 -2.47 -5.97
N LEU A 276 -23.59 -1.46 -5.12
CA LEU A 276 -24.88 -1.17 -4.52
C LEU A 276 -25.81 -0.35 -5.42
N TYR A 277 -25.25 0.64 -6.16
CA TYR A 277 -26.04 1.64 -6.88
C TYR A 277 -25.86 1.61 -8.40
N GLY A 278 -24.93 0.75 -8.90
CA GLY A 278 -24.56 0.72 -10.32
C GLY A 278 -23.70 1.91 -10.77
N THR A 279 -23.25 2.74 -9.83
CA THR A 279 -22.33 3.87 -10.08
C THR A 279 -21.45 4.14 -8.87
N GLY A 280 -20.15 4.27 -9.10
CA GLY A 280 -19.19 4.60 -8.05
C GLY A 280 -19.30 6.03 -7.55
N THR A 281 -19.92 6.95 -8.32
CA THR A 281 -20.02 8.37 -7.97
C THR A 281 -20.81 8.64 -6.67
N LEU A 282 -21.61 7.67 -6.21
CA LEU A 282 -22.37 7.76 -4.96
C LEU A 282 -21.56 7.36 -3.72
N TYR A 283 -20.23 7.14 -3.85
CA TYR A 283 -19.39 6.80 -2.70
C TYR A 283 -19.39 7.86 -1.59
N THR A 284 -19.53 9.13 -1.94
CA THR A 284 -19.63 10.24 -0.97
C THR A 284 -20.89 10.12 -0.12
N LYS A 285 -22.02 9.72 -0.72
CA LYS A 285 -23.27 9.49 -0.02
C LYS A 285 -23.14 8.32 0.98
N LEU A 286 -22.42 7.27 0.58
CA LEU A 286 -22.11 6.15 1.45
C LEU A 286 -21.17 6.57 2.61
N ALA A 287 -20.18 7.42 2.33
CA ALA A 287 -19.28 7.97 3.34
C ALA A 287 -20.02 8.82 4.37
N GLU A 288 -20.87 9.73 3.92
CA GLU A 288 -21.70 10.62 4.78
C GLU A 288 -22.61 9.81 5.70
N ALA A 289 -23.33 8.80 5.15
CA ALA A 289 -24.23 7.94 5.92
C ALA A 289 -23.50 7.18 7.04
N ASN A 290 -22.21 6.91 6.84
CA ASN A 290 -21.34 6.20 7.79
C ASN A 290 -20.41 7.11 8.59
N LYS A 291 -20.55 8.43 8.47
CA LYS A 291 -19.75 9.44 9.17
C LYS A 291 -18.24 9.26 8.95
N LEU A 292 -17.87 8.82 7.76
CA LEU A 292 -16.46 8.65 7.39
C LEU A 292 -15.89 10.00 6.99
N ALA A 293 -14.76 10.38 7.61
CA ALA A 293 -14.01 11.57 7.23
C ALA A 293 -13.05 11.28 6.08
N ASP A 294 -12.75 12.29 5.24
CA ASP A 294 -11.67 12.21 4.26
C ASP A 294 -10.34 11.88 4.98
N PRO A 295 -9.60 10.85 4.55
CA PRO A 295 -9.62 10.14 3.26
C PRO A 295 -10.50 8.87 3.18
N TYR A 296 -11.62 8.81 3.86
CA TYR A 296 -12.65 7.74 3.77
C TYR A 296 -12.11 6.32 3.95
N ILE A 297 -11.32 6.12 4.99
CA ILE A 297 -10.73 4.81 5.31
C ILE A 297 -11.84 3.86 5.79
N ILE A 298 -11.90 2.67 5.19
CA ILE A 298 -12.77 1.57 5.61
C ILE A 298 -11.93 0.33 5.89
N TYR A 299 -12.43 -0.55 6.74
CA TYR A 299 -11.72 -1.74 7.21
C TYR A 299 -12.50 -3.01 6.86
N ILE A 300 -11.79 -4.10 6.54
CA ILE A 300 -12.42 -5.42 6.31
C ILE A 300 -13.21 -5.82 7.55
N GLY A 301 -14.46 -6.28 7.34
CA GLY A 301 -15.38 -6.60 8.42
C GLY A 301 -16.18 -5.41 8.96
N GLN A 302 -15.86 -4.18 8.56
CA GLN A 302 -16.64 -3.01 8.92
C GLN A 302 -18.04 -3.10 8.31
N ILE A 303 -19.06 -2.83 9.11
CA ILE A 303 -20.46 -2.80 8.65
C ILE A 303 -20.81 -1.36 8.28
N LEU A 304 -21.15 -1.14 7.02
CA LEU A 304 -21.61 0.14 6.50
C LEU A 304 -23.12 0.16 6.39
N THR A 305 -23.74 1.24 6.86
CA THR A 305 -25.15 1.53 6.58
C THR A 305 -25.28 2.01 5.13
N VAL A 306 -26.19 1.41 4.40
CA VAL A 306 -26.43 1.71 2.98
C VAL A 306 -27.58 2.72 2.88
N PRO A 307 -27.33 3.98 2.47
CA PRO A 307 -28.39 4.95 2.24
C PRO A 307 -29.16 4.63 0.95
N ALA A 308 -30.41 5.06 0.85
CA ALA A 308 -31.19 4.99 -0.38
C ALA A 308 -30.45 5.65 -1.55
N LYS A 309 -30.68 5.18 -2.79
CA LYS A 309 -30.04 5.71 -4.01
C LYS A 309 -30.42 7.17 -4.27
#